data_3595f7bd2304fcc58f7bc401d0a10fd1
#
_entry.id   3595f7bd2304fcc58f7bc401d0a10fd1
#
_cell.length_a   1.000
_cell.length_b   1.000
_cell.length_c   1.000
_cell.angle_alpha   90.00
_cell.angle_beta   90.00
_cell.angle_gamma   90.00
#
_symmetry.space_group_name_H-M   'P 1'
#
loop_
_entity.id
_entity.type
_entity.pdbx_description
1 polymer ?
#
loop_
_entity_poly.entity_id
_entity_poly.type
_entity_poly.pdbx_seq_one_letter_code
_entity_poly.pdbx_strand_id
1 'polypeptide(L)'
;VELSATLVSVHAGQPLLYLDQLSPGKLPGGPLHEQDPTLELGVRRLLEDSLAQPVGYVEQLYTFGDRQRGAKGDEARVLSIAYLALMRSLPRQQTVSFYDLFPWEDRREPWSPATHAMLEQLEAWCGQVGSRVWRYRVYFGQHGSPWSAERALERYELLYEAGLVQEAGRGQSQGLPLWADHRRIAATALSRLRGKLGYRPLVFELLPDRFTLTELQETVEALSGGLLHKQNFRRMVETAGLVEMTGESRSEGRGRPARLYQFRSDVTAERPAPGIAVNPFRS
;
A
#
# COMPACT_ATOMS: atom_id res chain seq x y z
N VAL A 1 17.98 -17.82 0.45
CA VAL A 1 16.77 -17.11 -0.01
C VAL A 1 15.96 -16.73 1.21
N GLU A 2 15.53 -15.47 1.29
CA GLU A 2 14.61 -14.98 2.28
C GLU A 2 13.24 -14.72 1.65
N LEU A 3 12.19 -14.96 2.40
CA LEU A 3 10.83 -14.52 2.09
C LEU A 3 10.52 -13.31 2.96
N SER A 4 9.86 -12.30 2.39
CA SER A 4 9.38 -11.13 3.14
C SER A 4 7.98 -10.75 2.69
N ALA A 5 7.19 -10.16 3.57
CA ALA A 5 5.84 -9.76 3.23
C ALA A 5 5.51 -8.34 3.68
N THR A 6 4.89 -7.58 2.79
CA THR A 6 4.20 -6.35 3.11
C THR A 6 2.76 -6.71 3.49
N LEU A 7 2.50 -6.84 4.78
CA LEU A 7 1.20 -7.20 5.29
C LEU A 7 0.39 -5.93 5.63
N VAL A 8 -0.75 -5.78 4.97
CA VAL A 8 -1.55 -4.54 4.95
C VAL A 8 -2.93 -4.76 5.55
N SER A 9 -3.39 -3.81 6.31
CA SER A 9 -4.80 -3.63 6.71
C SER A 9 -5.22 -2.17 6.61
N VAL A 10 -6.51 -1.90 6.74
CA VAL A 10 -7.02 -0.54 6.89
C VAL A 10 -7.79 -0.43 8.19
N HIS A 11 -7.46 0.58 8.99
CA HIS A 11 -8.16 0.85 10.23
C HIS A 11 -8.37 2.34 10.44
N ALA A 12 -9.59 2.76 10.75
CA ALA A 12 -9.96 4.16 10.96
C ALA A 12 -9.45 5.09 9.83
N GLY A 13 -9.62 4.68 8.58
CA GLY A 13 -9.19 5.44 7.41
C GLY A 13 -7.66 5.51 7.22
N GLN A 14 -6.87 4.70 7.94
CA GLN A 14 -5.41 4.65 7.76
C GLN A 14 -4.98 3.29 7.17
N PRO A 15 -4.16 3.31 6.11
CA PRO A 15 -3.55 2.10 5.57
C PRO A 15 -2.36 1.71 6.45
N LEU A 16 -2.46 0.59 7.13
CA LEU A 16 -1.49 0.11 8.12
C LEU A 16 -0.61 -0.99 7.54
N LEU A 17 0.67 -0.90 7.82
CA LEU A 17 1.70 -1.88 7.51
C LEU A 17 2.14 -2.56 8.81
N TYR A 18 2.15 -3.89 8.84
CA TYR A 18 2.66 -4.67 9.96
C TYR A 18 4.19 -4.76 9.91
N LEU A 19 4.83 -4.57 11.06
CA LEU A 19 6.27 -4.72 11.23
C LEU A 19 6.58 -5.90 12.14
N ASP A 20 7.73 -6.53 11.92
CA ASP A 20 8.21 -7.63 12.75
C ASP A 20 8.45 -7.18 14.19
N GLN A 21 7.93 -7.95 15.14
CA GLN A 21 8.07 -7.67 16.57
C GLN A 21 9.49 -7.84 17.08
N LEU A 22 10.21 -8.81 16.53
CA LEU A 22 11.54 -9.20 16.98
C LEU A 22 12.66 -8.36 16.36
N SER A 23 12.32 -7.66 15.28
CA SER A 23 13.28 -6.88 14.49
C SER A 23 12.71 -5.51 14.13
N PRO A 24 12.89 -4.49 14.97
CA PRO A 24 12.32 -3.15 14.74
C PRO A 24 12.63 -2.61 13.34
N GLY A 25 11.60 -2.09 12.67
CA GLY A 25 11.71 -1.52 11.34
C GLY A 25 11.85 -2.55 10.20
N LYS A 26 11.73 -3.86 10.48
CA LYS A 26 11.68 -4.89 9.45
C LYS A 26 10.25 -5.27 9.09
N LEU A 27 10.06 -5.62 7.82
CA LEU A 27 8.87 -6.35 7.39
C LEU A 27 8.95 -7.78 7.92
N PRO A 28 7.80 -8.42 8.22
CA PRO A 28 7.78 -9.83 8.60
C PRO A 28 8.38 -10.69 7.48
N GLY A 29 9.15 -11.68 7.87
CA GLY A 29 9.82 -12.56 6.92
C GLY A 29 10.84 -13.48 7.60
N GLY A 30 11.51 -14.28 6.79
CA GLY A 30 12.50 -15.24 7.27
C GLY A 30 13.00 -16.16 6.16
N PRO A 31 13.79 -17.15 6.52
CA PRO A 31 14.32 -18.11 5.54
C PRO A 31 13.21 -18.99 4.94
N LEU A 32 13.37 -19.30 3.66
CA LEU A 32 12.63 -20.38 3.02
C LEU A 32 13.16 -21.71 3.62
N HIS A 33 12.26 -22.53 4.13
CA HIS A 33 12.61 -23.84 4.66
C HIS A 33 12.55 -24.92 3.55
N GLU A 34 13.37 -25.95 3.66
CA GLU A 34 13.34 -27.09 2.73
C GLU A 34 11.99 -27.84 2.72
N GLN A 35 11.26 -27.74 3.84
CA GLN A 35 9.94 -28.35 4.02
C GLN A 35 8.79 -27.50 3.44
N ASP A 36 9.05 -26.27 3.04
CA ASP A 36 8.03 -25.42 2.43
C ASP A 36 7.72 -25.91 1.00
N PRO A 37 6.51 -26.44 0.73
CA PRO A 37 6.20 -27.03 -0.59
C PRO A 37 6.26 -26.03 -1.73
N THR A 38 5.94 -24.75 -1.43
CA THR A 38 6.00 -23.63 -2.37
C THR A 38 6.45 -22.35 -1.64
N LEU A 39 6.93 -21.36 -2.40
CA LEU A 39 7.30 -20.06 -1.86
C LEU A 39 6.10 -19.38 -1.17
N GLU A 40 4.90 -19.51 -1.73
CA GLU A 40 3.68 -18.94 -1.15
C GLU A 40 3.33 -19.60 0.19
N LEU A 41 3.40 -20.93 0.29
CA LEU A 41 3.16 -21.64 1.55
C LEU A 41 4.22 -21.31 2.60
N GLY A 42 5.47 -21.11 2.19
CA GLY A 42 6.53 -20.63 3.08
C GLY A 42 6.25 -19.26 3.68
N VAL A 43 5.82 -18.28 2.86
CA VAL A 43 5.47 -16.96 3.39
C VAL A 43 4.21 -16.98 4.24
N ARG A 44 3.20 -17.80 3.90
CA ARG A 44 2.00 -17.99 4.74
C ARG A 44 2.37 -18.53 6.11
N ARG A 45 3.19 -19.58 6.18
CA ARG A 45 3.71 -20.12 7.45
C ARG A 45 4.39 -19.04 8.28
N LEU A 46 5.32 -18.26 7.71
CA LEU A 46 6.02 -17.19 8.41
C LEU A 46 5.07 -16.12 8.98
N LEU A 47 4.04 -15.75 8.22
CA LEU A 47 3.04 -14.78 8.66
C LEU A 47 2.11 -15.35 9.72
N GLU A 48 1.63 -16.57 9.56
CA GLU A 48 0.74 -17.25 10.50
C GLU A 48 1.45 -17.53 11.83
N ASP A 49 2.73 -17.90 11.81
CA ASP A 49 3.56 -18.03 13.02
C ASP A 49 3.70 -16.69 13.77
N SER A 50 3.84 -15.57 13.03
CA SER A 50 3.97 -14.24 13.62
C SER A 50 2.67 -13.68 14.18
N LEU A 51 1.53 -14.04 13.59
CA LEU A 51 0.22 -13.43 13.89
C LEU A 51 -0.70 -14.36 14.68
N ALA A 52 -0.39 -15.66 14.78
CA ALA A 52 -1.24 -16.71 15.33
C ALA A 52 -2.67 -16.75 14.70
N GLN A 53 -2.78 -16.38 13.43
CA GLN A 53 -4.04 -16.40 12.67
C GLN A 53 -3.76 -16.58 11.16
N PRO A 54 -4.69 -17.18 10.41
CA PRO A 54 -4.52 -17.40 8.98
C PRO A 54 -4.52 -16.10 8.20
N VAL A 55 -3.71 -16.07 7.14
CA VAL A 55 -3.60 -14.94 6.22
C VAL A 55 -4.49 -15.18 4.99
N GLY A 56 -5.30 -14.19 4.62
CA GLY A 56 -6.20 -14.26 3.46
C GLY A 56 -5.47 -14.17 2.13
N TYR A 57 -5.50 -13.01 1.51
CA TYR A 57 -4.85 -12.75 0.24
C TYR A 57 -3.32 -12.67 0.36
N VAL A 58 -2.62 -13.41 -0.52
CA VAL A 58 -1.15 -13.36 -0.65
C VAL A 58 -0.80 -13.33 -2.14
N GLU A 59 0.15 -12.49 -2.53
CA GLU A 59 0.64 -12.36 -3.91
C GLU A 59 2.13 -12.05 -3.92
N GLN A 60 2.89 -12.72 -4.78
CA GLN A 60 4.28 -12.39 -5.01
C GLN A 60 4.42 -11.04 -5.72
N LEU A 61 5.28 -10.17 -5.19
CA LEU A 61 5.57 -8.85 -5.74
C LEU A 61 6.77 -8.90 -6.70
N TYR A 62 7.95 -9.05 -6.13
CA TYR A 62 9.22 -8.96 -6.84
C TYR A 62 10.33 -9.69 -6.07
N THR A 63 11.45 -9.99 -6.75
CA THR A 63 12.65 -10.52 -6.12
C THR A 63 13.70 -9.41 -6.01
N PHE A 64 14.08 -9.09 -4.79
CA PHE A 64 15.08 -8.09 -4.47
C PHE A 64 16.43 -8.77 -4.22
N GLY A 65 17.49 -8.29 -4.83
CA GLY A 65 18.79 -8.95 -4.76
C GLY A 65 19.96 -7.99 -4.94
N ASP A 66 19.84 -6.73 -4.52
CA ASP A 66 20.92 -5.77 -4.60
C ASP A 66 22.06 -6.15 -3.64
N ARG A 67 23.32 -5.85 -4.01
CA ARG A 67 24.51 -6.26 -3.22
C ARG A 67 24.55 -5.70 -1.80
N GLN A 68 23.84 -4.60 -1.55
CA GLN A 68 23.87 -3.89 -0.25
C GLN A 68 22.71 -4.26 0.68
N ARG A 69 21.95 -5.32 0.36
CA ARG A 69 20.78 -5.73 1.17
C ARG A 69 21.14 -6.36 2.50
N GLY A 70 22.27 -7.03 2.61
CA GLY A 70 22.74 -7.64 3.87
C GLY A 70 23.23 -6.62 4.88
N ALA A 71 23.38 -7.04 6.14
CA ALA A 71 24.12 -6.24 7.12
C ALA A 71 25.52 -5.94 6.59
N LYS A 72 26.06 -4.74 6.92
CA LYS A 72 27.44 -4.40 6.56
C LYS A 72 28.39 -5.48 7.10
N GLY A 73 29.01 -6.25 6.21
CA GLY A 73 29.93 -7.34 6.57
C GLY A 73 29.49 -8.74 6.14
N ASP A 74 28.26 -8.93 5.67
CA ASP A 74 27.81 -10.20 5.09
C ASP A 74 28.41 -10.39 3.69
N GLU A 75 29.24 -11.41 3.51
CA GLU A 75 29.82 -11.76 2.20
C GLU A 75 28.80 -12.42 1.27
N ALA A 76 27.74 -13.00 1.81
CA ALA A 76 26.71 -13.72 1.05
C ALA A 76 25.64 -12.76 0.54
N ARG A 77 25.38 -12.83 -0.77
CA ARG A 77 24.28 -12.10 -1.41
C ARG A 77 22.93 -12.70 -0.99
N VAL A 78 22.12 -11.90 -0.30
CA VAL A 78 20.77 -12.28 0.10
C VAL A 78 19.78 -11.96 -1.03
N LEU A 79 19.06 -12.97 -1.49
CA LEU A 79 17.89 -12.79 -2.37
C LEU A 79 16.62 -12.84 -1.52
N SER A 80 15.83 -11.79 -1.57
CA SER A 80 14.54 -11.73 -0.90
C SER A 80 13.41 -11.76 -1.92
N ILE A 81 12.51 -12.70 -1.76
CA ILE A 81 11.28 -12.77 -2.53
C ILE A 81 10.19 -12.11 -1.71
N ALA A 82 9.72 -10.96 -2.18
CA ALA A 82 8.74 -10.15 -1.47
C ALA A 82 7.31 -10.47 -1.91
N TYR A 83 6.40 -10.42 -0.93
CA TYR A 83 4.97 -10.67 -1.09
C TYR A 83 4.14 -9.49 -0.59
N LEU A 84 2.97 -9.29 -1.18
CA LEU A 84 1.88 -8.49 -0.64
C LEU A 84 0.88 -9.44 0.03
N ALA A 85 0.50 -9.14 1.26
CA ALA A 85 -0.56 -9.85 1.96
C ALA A 85 -1.59 -8.87 2.53
N LEU A 86 -2.86 -9.25 2.52
CA LEU A 86 -3.96 -8.41 2.99
C LEU A 86 -4.70 -9.10 4.14
N MET A 87 -5.03 -8.32 5.16
CA MET A 87 -5.80 -8.77 6.33
C MET A 87 -6.80 -7.72 6.78
N ARG A 88 -7.94 -8.18 7.30
CA ARG A 88 -9.01 -7.31 7.85
C ARG A 88 -8.56 -6.52 9.08
N SER A 89 -7.73 -7.12 9.91
CA SER A 89 -7.21 -6.48 11.12
C SER A 89 -5.80 -6.94 11.45
N LEU A 90 -5.03 -6.06 12.04
CA LEU A 90 -3.66 -6.29 12.49
C LEU A 90 -3.49 -5.81 13.94
N PRO A 91 -2.55 -6.40 14.71
CA PRO A 91 -2.20 -5.92 16.06
C PRO A 91 -1.66 -4.50 15.98
N ARG A 92 -2.37 -3.52 16.56
CA ARG A 92 -2.05 -2.09 16.45
C ARG A 92 -0.64 -1.71 16.93
N GLN A 93 -0.15 -2.35 17.98
CA GLN A 93 1.15 -2.05 18.59
C GLN A 93 2.33 -2.33 17.66
N GLN A 94 2.09 -3.02 16.55
CA GLN A 94 3.10 -3.48 15.61
C GLN A 94 2.86 -2.95 14.20
N THR A 95 2.03 -1.94 14.09
CA THR A 95 1.71 -1.34 12.79
C THR A 95 2.18 0.11 12.72
N VAL A 96 2.58 0.51 11.52
CA VAL A 96 2.83 1.91 11.14
C VAL A 96 1.91 2.28 9.98
N SER A 97 1.56 3.56 9.86
CA SER A 97 0.84 4.02 8.68
C SER A 97 1.76 4.03 7.45
N PHE A 98 1.25 3.63 6.29
CA PHE A 98 1.98 3.87 5.03
C PHE A 98 2.31 5.35 4.84
N TYR A 99 1.50 6.25 5.38
CA TYR A 99 1.70 7.70 5.27
C TYR A 99 2.75 8.23 6.25
N ASP A 100 3.07 7.49 7.31
CA ASP A 100 4.25 7.77 8.13
C ASP A 100 5.54 7.39 7.39
N LEU A 101 5.50 6.34 6.56
CA LEU A 101 6.61 5.94 5.71
C LEU A 101 6.74 6.84 4.47
N PHE A 102 5.62 7.20 3.86
CA PHE A 102 5.53 7.95 2.59
C PHE A 102 4.60 9.17 2.72
N PRO A 103 5.00 10.24 3.45
CA PRO A 103 4.11 11.38 3.70
C PRO A 103 3.61 12.07 2.42
N TRP A 104 4.37 11.99 1.34
CA TRP A 104 4.00 12.54 0.03
C TRP A 104 2.91 11.75 -0.70
N GLU A 105 2.56 10.55 -0.21
CA GLU A 105 1.55 9.68 -0.81
C GLU A 105 0.14 9.97 -0.29
N ASP A 106 -0.01 10.65 0.84
CA ASP A 106 -1.31 11.10 1.35
C ASP A 106 -1.69 12.43 0.73
N ARG A 107 -2.70 12.40 -0.13
CA ARG A 107 -3.25 13.54 -0.84
C ARG A 107 -4.69 13.86 -0.40
N ARG A 108 -5.15 13.25 0.69
CA ARG A 108 -6.48 13.52 1.28
C ARG A 108 -6.52 14.90 1.93
N GLU A 109 -5.37 15.36 2.39
CA GLU A 109 -5.13 16.71 2.88
C GLU A 109 -4.00 17.39 2.08
N PRO A 110 -3.90 18.71 2.11
CA PRO A 110 -2.74 19.41 1.55
C PRO A 110 -1.43 18.89 2.16
N TRP A 111 -0.39 18.81 1.35
CA TRP A 111 0.92 18.41 1.85
C TRP A 111 1.43 19.34 2.97
N SER A 112 2.11 18.76 3.92
CA SER A 112 2.76 19.50 5.00
C SER A 112 3.83 20.45 4.46
N PRO A 113 4.19 21.52 5.21
CA PRO A 113 5.33 22.38 4.85
C PRO A 113 6.63 21.62 4.64
N ALA A 114 6.85 20.55 5.42
CA ALA A 114 8.03 19.69 5.28
C ALA A 114 8.02 18.92 3.96
N THR A 115 6.87 18.41 3.51
CA THR A 115 6.72 17.76 2.21
C THR A 115 6.93 18.74 1.05
N HIS A 116 6.42 19.98 1.17
CA HIS A 116 6.67 21.03 0.17
C HIS A 116 8.17 21.35 0.06
N ALA A 117 8.86 21.55 1.19
CA ALA A 117 10.29 21.82 1.20
C ALA A 117 11.11 20.68 0.57
N MET A 118 10.70 19.41 0.79
CA MET A 118 11.30 18.24 0.13
C MET A 118 11.11 18.30 -1.39
N LEU A 119 9.92 18.67 -1.86
CA LEU A 119 9.66 18.77 -3.32
C LEU A 119 10.46 19.91 -3.97
N GLU A 120 10.64 21.03 -3.28
CA GLU A 120 11.52 22.13 -3.73
C GLU A 120 12.97 21.65 -3.86
N GLN A 121 13.47 20.88 -2.88
CA GLN A 121 14.79 20.27 -2.95
C GLN A 121 14.91 19.26 -4.10
N LEU A 122 13.87 18.44 -4.33
CA LEU A 122 13.83 17.52 -5.45
C LEU A 122 13.85 18.24 -6.80
N GLU A 123 13.06 19.31 -6.94
CA GLU A 123 13.04 20.12 -8.15
C GLU A 123 14.41 20.79 -8.42
N ALA A 124 15.03 21.34 -7.37
CA ALA A 124 16.38 21.88 -7.45
C ALA A 124 17.42 20.84 -7.85
N TRP A 125 17.33 19.61 -7.30
CA TRP A 125 18.21 18.49 -7.69
C TRP A 125 17.99 18.04 -9.14
N CYS A 126 16.75 18.11 -9.65
CA CYS A 126 16.49 17.83 -11.06
C CYS A 126 17.23 18.81 -11.99
N GLY A 127 17.37 20.07 -11.60
CA GLY A 127 18.08 21.11 -12.31
C GLY A 127 17.64 21.20 -13.77
N GLN A 128 18.62 21.16 -14.70
CA GLN A 128 18.39 21.19 -16.16
C GLN A 128 18.47 19.80 -16.82
N VAL A 129 18.54 18.72 -16.05
CA VAL A 129 18.62 17.36 -16.60
C VAL A 129 17.24 16.92 -17.06
N GLY A 130 16.99 16.94 -18.36
CA GLY A 130 15.68 16.73 -18.96
C GLY A 130 14.97 15.45 -18.51
N SER A 131 15.69 14.34 -18.36
CA SER A 131 15.12 13.07 -17.88
C SER A 131 14.64 13.14 -16.42
N ARG A 132 15.37 13.87 -15.53
CA ARG A 132 14.99 14.08 -14.13
C ARG A 132 13.79 15.01 -14.04
N VAL A 133 13.79 16.12 -14.78
CA VAL A 133 12.68 17.08 -14.84
C VAL A 133 11.40 16.39 -15.33
N TRP A 134 11.49 15.55 -16.37
CA TRP A 134 10.35 14.78 -16.85
C TRP A 134 9.80 13.82 -15.78
N ARG A 135 10.68 13.05 -15.11
CA ARG A 135 10.29 12.13 -14.02
C ARG A 135 9.62 12.88 -12.87
N TYR A 136 10.19 14.00 -12.43
CA TYR A 136 9.61 14.84 -11.39
C TYR A 136 8.18 15.29 -11.74
N ARG A 137 8.01 15.86 -12.95
CA ARG A 137 6.69 16.32 -13.41
C ARG A 137 5.67 15.19 -13.45
N VAL A 138 6.02 14.08 -14.07
CA VAL A 138 5.10 12.95 -14.28
C VAL A 138 4.82 12.19 -12.98
N TYR A 139 5.85 11.97 -12.15
CA TYR A 139 5.66 11.15 -10.93
C TYR A 139 4.94 11.93 -9.83
N PHE A 140 5.24 13.20 -9.66
CA PHE A 140 4.64 14.06 -8.64
C PHE A 140 3.47 14.93 -9.13
N GLY A 141 3.01 14.74 -10.36
CA GLY A 141 1.88 15.47 -10.90
C GLY A 141 2.12 16.98 -10.94
N GLN A 142 3.36 17.42 -11.27
CA GLN A 142 3.75 18.81 -11.28
C GLN A 142 3.64 19.42 -12.68
N HIS A 143 3.55 20.77 -12.75
CA HIS A 143 3.53 21.53 -13.99
C HIS A 143 2.47 21.04 -15.01
N GLY A 144 1.26 20.74 -14.52
CA GLY A 144 0.13 20.30 -15.35
C GLY A 144 0.10 18.82 -15.69
N SER A 145 1.04 18.01 -15.21
CA SER A 145 0.97 16.56 -15.32
C SER A 145 -0.06 16.01 -14.30
N PRO A 146 -0.89 15.01 -14.67
CA PRO A 146 -1.81 14.42 -13.73
C PRO A 146 -1.09 13.57 -12.67
N TRP A 147 -1.60 13.58 -11.45
CA TRP A 147 -1.15 12.65 -10.42
C TRP A 147 -1.64 11.22 -10.75
N SER A 148 -0.75 10.24 -10.61
CA SER A 148 -1.07 8.82 -10.71
C SER A 148 -0.72 8.13 -9.39
N ALA A 149 -1.73 7.57 -8.73
CA ALA A 149 -1.57 6.94 -7.41
C ALA A 149 -0.67 5.70 -7.48
N GLU A 150 -0.66 5.00 -8.59
CA GLU A 150 0.10 3.76 -8.81
C GLU A 150 1.61 3.98 -8.84
N ARG A 151 2.08 5.23 -9.00
CA ARG A 151 3.51 5.56 -9.12
C ARG A 151 4.23 5.74 -7.78
N ALA A 152 3.78 5.06 -6.73
CA ALA A 152 4.37 5.17 -5.40
C ALA A 152 5.84 4.70 -5.37
N LEU A 153 6.16 3.62 -6.08
CA LEU A 153 7.53 3.12 -6.19
C LEU A 153 8.43 4.12 -6.92
N GLU A 154 7.99 4.62 -8.07
CA GLU A 154 8.78 5.55 -8.88
C GLU A 154 9.06 6.87 -8.14
N ARG A 155 8.11 7.36 -7.34
CA ARG A 155 8.33 8.52 -6.47
C ARG A 155 9.38 8.24 -5.40
N TYR A 156 9.27 7.10 -4.72
CA TYR A 156 10.26 6.69 -3.72
C TYR A 156 11.66 6.56 -4.34
N GLU A 157 11.78 5.91 -5.51
CA GLU A 157 13.07 5.73 -6.20
C GLU A 157 13.68 7.07 -6.64
N LEU A 158 12.87 8.01 -7.13
CA LEU A 158 13.36 9.34 -7.49
C LEU A 158 13.87 10.12 -6.27
N LEU A 159 13.17 10.03 -5.14
CA LEU A 159 13.60 10.62 -3.87
C LEU A 159 14.87 9.95 -3.34
N TYR A 160 15.00 8.63 -3.49
CA TYR A 160 16.21 7.88 -3.14
C TYR A 160 17.42 8.33 -3.97
N GLU A 161 17.27 8.44 -5.29
CA GLU A 161 18.33 8.96 -6.19
C GLU A 161 18.75 10.39 -5.81
N ALA A 162 17.80 11.23 -5.44
CA ALA A 162 18.05 12.59 -5.00
C ALA A 162 18.69 12.69 -3.60
N GLY A 163 18.71 11.59 -2.84
CA GLY A 163 19.23 11.58 -1.47
C GLY A 163 18.28 12.16 -0.43
N LEU A 164 16.98 12.21 -0.73
CA LEU A 164 15.93 12.83 0.10
C LEU A 164 15.18 11.82 1.01
N VAL A 165 15.62 10.58 1.04
CA VAL A 165 15.17 9.55 1.98
C VAL A 165 16.34 9.04 2.81
N GLN A 166 16.06 8.60 4.04
CA GLN A 166 17.12 8.26 5.01
C GLN A 166 18.02 7.11 4.52
N GLU A 167 17.46 6.14 3.84
CA GLU A 167 18.17 4.97 3.30
C GLU A 167 19.20 5.36 2.22
N ALA A 168 19.07 6.53 1.62
CA ALA A 168 20.06 7.07 0.68
C ALA A 168 21.29 7.67 1.34
N GLY A 169 21.27 7.85 2.68
CA GLY A 169 22.42 8.28 3.47
C GLY A 169 22.88 9.73 3.25
N ARG A 170 22.00 10.63 2.74
CA ARG A 170 22.37 11.99 2.36
C ARG A 170 21.44 13.05 2.95
N GLY A 171 21.52 13.34 4.25
CA GLY A 171 20.90 14.53 4.82
C GLY A 171 19.50 14.36 5.41
N GLN A 172 18.72 15.46 5.46
CA GLN A 172 17.36 15.47 6.03
C GLN A 172 16.40 14.67 5.15
N SER A 173 15.74 13.68 5.74
CA SER A 173 14.84 12.77 5.04
C SER A 173 13.41 12.88 5.56
N GLN A 174 12.45 12.63 4.67
CA GLN A 174 11.03 12.54 5.01
C GLN A 174 10.60 11.09 5.19
N GLY A 175 9.64 10.90 6.11
CA GLY A 175 9.03 9.61 6.45
C GLY A 175 9.91 8.72 7.33
N LEU A 176 9.27 7.80 8.04
CA LEU A 176 9.96 6.83 8.88
C LEU A 176 10.80 5.88 8.03
N PRO A 177 12.05 5.61 8.41
CA PRO A 177 12.87 4.62 7.72
C PRO A 177 12.46 3.20 8.10
N LEU A 178 12.72 2.27 7.20
CA LEU A 178 12.71 0.85 7.50
C LEU A 178 14.12 0.26 7.35
N TRP A 179 14.29 -0.96 7.85
CA TRP A 179 15.58 -1.66 7.78
C TRP A 179 15.96 -1.93 6.32
N ALA A 180 17.20 -1.65 5.95
CA ALA A 180 17.76 -1.88 4.61
C ALA A 180 16.86 -1.31 3.49
N ASP A 181 16.42 -2.15 2.54
CA ASP A 181 15.54 -1.78 1.43
C ASP A 181 14.06 -2.14 1.67
N HIS A 182 13.67 -2.42 2.92
CA HIS A 182 12.28 -2.80 3.23
C HIS A 182 11.27 -1.69 2.91
N ARG A 183 11.68 -0.42 2.99
CA ARG A 183 10.84 0.69 2.55
C ARG A 183 10.62 0.69 1.04
N ARG A 184 11.60 0.27 0.25
CA ARG A 184 11.43 0.05 -1.20
C ARG A 184 10.44 -1.09 -1.48
N ILE A 185 10.51 -2.19 -0.70
CA ILE A 185 9.53 -3.28 -0.77
C ILE A 185 8.13 -2.77 -0.45
N ALA A 186 7.97 -1.98 0.61
CA ALA A 186 6.68 -1.36 0.98
C ALA A 186 6.15 -0.41 -0.11
N ALA A 187 7.02 0.40 -0.74
CA ALA A 187 6.65 1.25 -1.88
C ALA A 187 6.18 0.42 -3.09
N THR A 188 6.86 -0.70 -3.36
CA THR A 188 6.46 -1.65 -4.42
C THR A 188 5.08 -2.24 -4.14
N ALA A 189 4.82 -2.63 -2.89
CA ALA A 189 3.53 -3.17 -2.47
C ALA A 189 2.41 -2.12 -2.61
N LEU A 190 2.65 -0.89 -2.16
CA LEU A 190 1.69 0.21 -2.27
C LEU A 190 1.36 0.51 -3.75
N SER A 191 2.39 0.57 -4.60
CA SER A 191 2.24 0.77 -6.06
C SER A 191 1.39 -0.35 -6.68
N ARG A 192 1.71 -1.62 -6.35
CA ARG A 192 0.98 -2.80 -6.83
C ARG A 192 -0.47 -2.81 -6.35
N LEU A 193 -0.70 -2.54 -5.08
CA LEU A 193 -2.04 -2.50 -4.48
C LEU A 193 -2.91 -1.45 -5.15
N ARG A 194 -2.40 -0.21 -5.28
CA ARG A 194 -3.10 0.89 -5.95
C ARG A 194 -3.42 0.59 -7.41
N GLY A 195 -2.46 0.04 -8.15
CA GLY A 195 -2.69 -0.37 -9.53
C GLY A 195 -3.79 -1.43 -9.66
N LYS A 196 -3.87 -2.37 -8.71
CA LYS A 196 -4.87 -3.46 -8.75
C LYS A 196 -6.26 -3.06 -8.30
N LEU A 197 -6.42 -2.02 -7.48
CA LEU A 197 -7.74 -1.57 -7.03
C LEU A 197 -8.71 -1.35 -8.21
N GLY A 198 -8.20 -0.86 -9.34
CA GLY A 198 -9.00 -0.57 -10.53
C GLY A 198 -9.57 -1.79 -11.26
N TYR A 199 -8.98 -2.98 -11.08
CA TYR A 199 -9.37 -4.18 -11.84
C TYR A 199 -9.44 -5.48 -11.02
N ARG A 200 -9.15 -5.44 -9.72
CA ARG A 200 -9.30 -6.57 -8.79
C ARG A 200 -10.09 -6.15 -7.56
N PRO A 201 -10.93 -7.01 -7.00
CA PRO A 201 -11.77 -6.69 -5.85
C PRO A 201 -11.00 -6.76 -4.51
N LEU A 202 -9.70 -6.43 -4.50
CA LEU A 202 -8.80 -6.60 -3.34
C LEU A 202 -9.23 -5.82 -2.10
N VAL A 203 -9.96 -4.71 -2.28
CA VAL A 203 -10.44 -3.90 -1.15
C VAL A 203 -11.35 -4.72 -0.21
N PHE A 204 -12.05 -5.72 -0.73
CA PHE A 204 -12.97 -6.55 0.08
C PHE A 204 -12.22 -7.53 1.00
N GLU A 205 -10.95 -7.82 0.74
CA GLU A 205 -10.08 -8.57 1.65
C GLU A 205 -9.78 -7.80 2.95
N LEU A 206 -9.95 -6.49 2.93
CA LEU A 206 -9.69 -5.58 4.04
C LEU A 206 -10.95 -5.20 4.83
N LEU A 207 -12.12 -5.59 4.34
CA LEU A 207 -13.42 -5.28 4.94
C LEU A 207 -14.01 -6.50 5.67
N PRO A 208 -14.86 -6.29 6.67
CA PRO A 208 -15.67 -7.36 7.20
C PRO A 208 -16.63 -7.91 6.13
N ASP A 209 -17.20 -9.11 6.34
CA ASP A 209 -18.15 -9.72 5.40
C ASP A 209 -19.37 -8.83 5.12
N ARG A 210 -19.76 -8.04 6.15
CA ARG A 210 -20.84 -7.05 6.06
C ARG A 210 -20.31 -5.68 6.40
N PHE A 211 -20.44 -4.75 5.48
CA PHE A 211 -19.92 -3.40 5.56
C PHE A 211 -20.91 -2.37 5.03
N THR A 212 -20.70 -1.12 5.37
CA THR A 212 -21.42 0.02 4.80
C THR A 212 -20.68 0.56 3.57
N LEU A 213 -21.38 1.25 2.67
CA LEU A 213 -20.70 1.93 1.55
C LEU A 213 -19.76 3.04 2.01
N THR A 214 -19.94 3.56 3.22
CA THR A 214 -19.01 4.53 3.82
C THR A 214 -17.70 3.85 4.21
N GLU A 215 -17.74 2.69 4.88
CA GLU A 215 -16.53 1.93 5.19
C GLU A 215 -15.77 1.48 3.94
N LEU A 216 -16.49 1.07 2.90
CA LEU A 216 -15.88 0.75 1.61
C LEU A 216 -15.19 1.98 1.00
N GLN A 217 -15.85 3.15 1.00
CA GLN A 217 -15.28 4.40 0.49
C GLN A 217 -14.03 4.80 1.28
N GLU A 218 -14.10 4.82 2.59
CA GLU A 218 -12.97 5.15 3.48
C GLU A 218 -11.78 4.21 3.28
N THR A 219 -12.05 2.91 3.03
CA THR A 219 -11.00 1.94 2.74
C THR A 219 -10.32 2.23 1.40
N VAL A 220 -11.09 2.55 0.36
CA VAL A 220 -10.54 2.93 -0.96
C VAL A 220 -9.76 4.23 -0.87
N GLU A 221 -10.26 5.24 -0.16
CA GLU A 221 -9.58 6.53 0.07
C GLU A 221 -8.28 6.34 0.85
N ALA A 222 -8.31 5.50 1.90
CA ALA A 222 -7.12 5.16 2.67
C ALA A 222 -6.02 4.53 1.80
N LEU A 223 -6.36 3.64 0.89
CA LEU A 223 -5.39 2.98 0.01
C LEU A 223 -4.91 3.89 -1.13
N SER A 224 -5.83 4.62 -1.77
CA SER A 224 -5.51 5.47 -2.92
C SER A 224 -4.78 6.76 -2.55
N GLY A 225 -4.95 7.23 -1.30
CA GLY A 225 -4.38 8.48 -0.83
C GLY A 225 -5.11 9.72 -1.33
N GLY A 226 -6.36 9.59 -1.77
CA GLY A 226 -7.17 10.72 -2.24
C GLY A 226 -8.62 10.58 -1.85
N LEU A 227 -9.32 11.70 -1.66
CA LEU A 227 -10.74 11.73 -1.30
C LEU A 227 -11.61 11.53 -2.54
N LEU A 228 -12.74 10.88 -2.34
CA LEU A 228 -13.72 10.56 -3.37
C LEU A 228 -15.04 11.30 -3.11
N HIS A 229 -15.64 11.82 -4.17
CA HIS A 229 -16.96 12.41 -4.03
C HIS A 229 -18.00 11.33 -3.73
N LYS A 230 -18.65 11.41 -2.57
CA LYS A 230 -19.54 10.38 -2.01
C LYS A 230 -20.61 9.87 -2.97
N GLN A 231 -21.28 10.78 -3.70
CA GLN A 231 -22.35 10.40 -4.63
C GLN A 231 -21.80 9.68 -5.86
N ASN A 232 -20.65 10.15 -6.40
CA ASN A 232 -20.00 9.52 -7.54
C ASN A 232 -19.52 8.11 -7.19
N PHE A 233 -18.90 7.97 -6.01
CA PHE A 233 -18.46 6.67 -5.52
C PHE A 233 -19.60 5.66 -5.39
N ARG A 234 -20.71 6.07 -4.74
CA ARG A 234 -21.88 5.20 -4.57
C ARG A 234 -22.44 4.76 -5.91
N ARG A 235 -22.69 5.71 -6.83
CA ARG A 235 -23.20 5.40 -8.16
C ARG A 235 -22.26 4.43 -8.90
N MET A 236 -20.97 4.63 -8.81
CA MET A 236 -19.97 3.76 -9.44
C MET A 236 -20.03 2.34 -8.88
N VAL A 237 -20.04 2.16 -7.55
CA VAL A 237 -20.10 0.85 -6.89
C VAL A 237 -21.39 0.11 -7.24
N GLU A 238 -22.53 0.81 -7.23
CA GLU A 238 -23.84 0.25 -7.63
C GLU A 238 -23.86 -0.16 -9.11
N THR A 239 -23.36 0.70 -10.00
CA THR A 239 -23.28 0.39 -11.45
C THR A 239 -22.32 -0.76 -11.73
N ALA A 240 -21.21 -0.84 -10.98
CA ALA A 240 -20.26 -1.94 -11.12
C ALA A 240 -20.82 -3.28 -10.65
N GLY A 241 -21.89 -3.29 -9.85
CA GLY A 241 -22.52 -4.52 -9.35
C GLY A 241 -21.59 -5.40 -8.51
N LEU A 242 -20.63 -4.77 -7.81
CA LEU A 242 -19.64 -5.46 -6.97
C LEU A 242 -20.20 -5.87 -5.60
N VAL A 243 -21.28 -5.22 -5.20
CA VAL A 243 -21.89 -5.41 -3.88
C VAL A 243 -23.37 -5.63 -3.99
N GLU A 244 -23.93 -6.34 -3.03
CA GLU A 244 -25.36 -6.55 -2.87
C GLU A 244 -25.81 -6.17 -1.46
N MET A 245 -27.07 -5.74 -1.33
CA MET A 245 -27.66 -5.41 -0.03
C MET A 245 -27.99 -6.69 0.75
N THR A 246 -27.60 -6.75 2.01
CA THR A 246 -27.91 -7.88 2.89
C THR A 246 -29.35 -7.83 3.45
N GLY A 247 -30.05 -6.71 3.28
CA GLY A 247 -31.33 -6.45 3.95
C GLY A 247 -31.20 -5.95 5.39
N GLU A 248 -30.00 -5.98 5.97
CA GLU A 248 -29.73 -5.55 7.33
C GLU A 248 -29.23 -4.10 7.39
N SER A 249 -29.26 -3.52 8.58
CA SER A 249 -28.72 -2.21 8.85
C SER A 249 -28.02 -2.17 10.21
N ARG A 250 -27.00 -1.31 10.34
CA ARG A 250 -26.24 -1.09 11.58
C ARG A 250 -26.44 0.35 12.07
N SER A 251 -26.77 0.51 13.34
CA SER A 251 -26.89 1.83 13.97
C SER A 251 -25.57 2.19 14.64
N GLU A 252 -24.97 3.30 14.25
CA GLU A 252 -23.75 3.85 14.82
C GLU A 252 -24.07 5.17 15.56
N GLY A 253 -24.84 5.08 16.65
CA GLY A 253 -25.21 6.24 17.46
C GLY A 253 -26.50 6.98 17.00
N ARG A 254 -26.52 8.33 17.14
CA ARG A 254 -27.68 9.16 16.77
C ARG A 254 -27.70 9.42 15.26
N GLY A 255 -28.46 8.64 14.50
CA GLY A 255 -28.61 8.83 13.07
C GLY A 255 -29.51 7.76 12.44
N ARG A 256 -29.77 7.91 11.11
CA ARG A 256 -30.46 6.86 10.37
C ARG A 256 -29.53 5.64 10.28
N PRO A 257 -30.01 4.41 10.60
CA PRO A 257 -29.20 3.21 10.46
C PRO A 257 -28.60 3.07 9.06
N ALA A 258 -27.32 2.74 8.99
CA ALA A 258 -26.60 2.52 7.75
C ALA A 258 -26.94 1.13 7.18
N ARG A 259 -27.30 1.06 5.90
CA ARG A 259 -27.53 -0.22 5.20
C ARG A 259 -26.23 -1.01 5.11
N LEU A 260 -26.32 -2.32 5.32
CA LEU A 260 -25.21 -3.25 5.19
C LEU A 260 -25.24 -3.89 3.79
N TYR A 261 -24.03 -4.02 3.26
CA TYR A 261 -23.73 -4.63 1.97
C TYR A 261 -22.73 -5.77 2.17
N GLN A 262 -22.69 -6.69 1.23
CA GLN A 262 -21.66 -7.72 1.13
C GLN A 262 -21.08 -7.76 -0.28
N PHE A 263 -19.88 -8.30 -0.42
CA PHE A 263 -19.25 -8.50 -1.73
C PHE A 263 -19.94 -9.65 -2.48
N ARG A 264 -20.19 -9.44 -3.77
CA ARG A 264 -20.69 -10.48 -4.68
C ARG A 264 -19.53 -11.33 -5.21
N SER A 265 -19.32 -12.52 -4.65
CA SER A 265 -18.22 -13.40 -5.07
C SER A 265 -18.35 -13.93 -6.51
N ASP A 266 -19.57 -14.08 -7.01
CA ASP A 266 -19.89 -14.53 -8.37
C ASP A 266 -19.45 -13.52 -9.45
N VAL A 267 -19.29 -12.24 -9.11
CA VAL A 267 -18.77 -11.22 -10.02
C VAL A 267 -17.38 -11.56 -10.60
N THR A 268 -16.57 -12.32 -9.85
CA THR A 268 -15.25 -12.76 -10.32
C THR A 268 -15.34 -13.81 -11.43
N ALA A 269 -16.42 -14.58 -11.47
CA ALA A 269 -16.71 -15.51 -12.57
C ALA A 269 -17.39 -14.81 -13.75
N GLU A 270 -18.19 -13.78 -13.47
CA GLU A 270 -18.89 -13.00 -14.51
C GLU A 270 -17.96 -12.10 -15.32
N ARG A 271 -16.91 -11.55 -14.68
CA ARG A 271 -16.04 -10.52 -15.27
C ARG A 271 -14.55 -10.82 -15.02
N PRO A 272 -13.69 -10.67 -16.03
CA PRO A 272 -12.25 -10.90 -15.89
C PRO A 272 -11.53 -9.85 -15.03
N ALA A 273 -12.13 -8.65 -14.83
CA ALA A 273 -11.53 -7.54 -14.11
C ALA A 273 -12.53 -6.77 -13.23
N PRO A 274 -13.06 -7.41 -12.14
CA PRO A 274 -14.08 -6.81 -11.29
C PRO A 274 -13.46 -5.90 -10.21
N GLY A 275 -12.84 -4.78 -10.59
CA GLY A 275 -12.24 -3.83 -9.68
C GLY A 275 -13.05 -2.55 -9.46
N ILE A 276 -12.60 -1.74 -8.50
CA ILE A 276 -13.14 -0.40 -8.24
C ILE A 276 -12.30 0.61 -9.04
N ALA A 277 -12.67 0.87 -10.27
CA ALA A 277 -11.96 1.79 -11.18
C ALA A 277 -12.21 3.25 -10.79
N VAL A 278 -11.69 3.66 -9.63
CA VAL A 278 -11.78 5.03 -9.14
C VAL A 278 -10.45 5.72 -9.28
N ASN A 279 -10.46 6.91 -9.83
CA ASN A 279 -9.31 7.80 -9.77
C ASN A 279 -9.71 9.08 -9.01
N PRO A 280 -9.32 9.23 -7.73
CA PRO A 280 -9.68 10.39 -6.93
C PRO A 280 -9.03 11.70 -7.43
N PHE A 281 -8.08 11.61 -8.36
CA PHE A 281 -7.32 12.73 -8.92
C PHE A 281 -7.74 13.12 -10.34
N ARG A 282 -8.79 12.47 -10.90
CA ARG A 282 -9.44 12.90 -12.14
C ARG A 282 -10.74 13.60 -11.80
N SER A 283 -10.77 14.90 -12.02
CA SER A 283 -11.99 15.73 -12.06
C SER A 283 -12.81 15.42 -13.32
#